data_8c9619da3334b20c87ec7f63aeada98b
#
_entry.id   8c9619da3334b20c87ec7f63aeada98b
#
_cell.length_a   1.000
_cell.length_b   1.000
_cell.length_c   1.000
_cell.angle_alpha   90.00
_cell.angle_beta   90.00
_cell.angle_gamma   90.00
#
_symmetry.space_group_name_H-M   'P 1'
#
loop_
_entity.id
_entity.type
_entity.pdbx_description
1 polymer ?
#
loop_
_entity_poly.entity_id
_entity_poly.type
_entity_poly.pdbx_seq_one_letter_code
_entity_poly.pdbx_strand_id
1 'polypeptide(L)'
;GGQASLSAQRFARQAALDRWQLANNLVNQTSQNWVTAIATRAANRQSISNLVNVAQQTLADAEPMFRSGDIDSTLRMARRADAWAMRSEWQLAEALMPDWPQRTSSPPIEIGAAEIQAIWRPLMDDAGWGKNLLTSGNLDTQDLIGSERWTFGKRLTNRANSELLHITRGVYEGAGALRARVTSLTDEPLPGGYEGTVVQIQSPSVRVPAGRAVRIDAKVRTLGFGRPHQGLLMYDSIGGQPMGVLIRGQAEWTNVRLYRQAIKETELHVMFELIGGGEATIDEVELRVWQPDANAPEPAMRPIADSDP
;
A
#
# COMPACT_ATOMS: atom_id res chain seq x y z
N GLY A 1 -37.36 5.21 -13.28
CA GLY A 1 -36.33 5.71 -12.32
C GLY A 1 -36.21 4.88 -11.04
N GLY A 2 -37.31 4.26 -10.54
CA GLY A 2 -37.31 3.57 -9.25
C GLY A 2 -36.52 2.26 -9.21
N GLN A 3 -36.51 1.45 -10.25
CA GLN A 3 -35.80 0.16 -10.26
C GLN A 3 -34.27 0.30 -10.30
N ALA A 4 -33.75 1.29 -11.03
CA ALA A 4 -32.31 1.59 -11.10
C ALA A 4 -31.78 2.08 -9.73
N SER A 5 -32.58 2.86 -8.97
CA SER A 5 -32.26 3.31 -7.63
C SER A 5 -32.19 2.16 -6.62
N LEU A 6 -33.14 1.21 -6.66
CA LEU A 6 -33.15 0.03 -5.79
C LEU A 6 -31.97 -0.91 -6.07
N SER A 7 -31.59 -1.08 -7.34
CA SER A 7 -30.42 -1.89 -7.72
C SER A 7 -29.12 -1.27 -7.20
N ALA A 8 -28.96 0.05 -7.34
CA ALA A 8 -27.81 0.77 -6.83
C ALA A 8 -27.70 0.69 -5.30
N GLN A 9 -28.80 0.81 -4.57
CA GLN A 9 -28.83 0.66 -3.11
C GLN A 9 -28.45 -0.75 -2.66
N ARG A 10 -28.97 -1.79 -3.35
CA ARG A 10 -28.59 -3.19 -3.07
C ARG A 10 -27.13 -3.44 -3.29
N PHE A 11 -26.59 -2.93 -4.42
CA PHE A 11 -25.16 -3.04 -4.73
C PHE A 11 -24.30 -2.34 -3.68
N ALA A 12 -24.64 -1.10 -3.30
CA ALA A 12 -23.91 -0.37 -2.27
C ALA A 12 -23.91 -1.08 -0.92
N ARG A 13 -25.07 -1.66 -0.53
CA ARG A 13 -25.18 -2.44 0.71
C ARG A 13 -24.34 -3.70 0.66
N GLN A 14 -24.34 -4.42 -0.47
CA GLN A 14 -23.50 -5.61 -0.64
C GLN A 14 -22.01 -5.25 -0.58
N ALA A 15 -21.58 -4.19 -1.26
CA ALA A 15 -20.21 -3.72 -1.22
C ALA A 15 -19.76 -3.32 0.22
N ALA A 16 -20.65 -2.72 1.00
CA ALA A 16 -20.37 -2.40 2.40
C ALA A 16 -20.24 -3.66 3.27
N LEU A 17 -21.09 -4.65 3.05
CA LEU A 17 -21.02 -5.95 3.73
C LEU A 17 -19.72 -6.68 3.41
N ASP A 18 -19.38 -6.78 2.14
CA ASP A 18 -18.15 -7.43 1.67
C ASP A 18 -16.90 -6.75 2.27
N ARG A 19 -16.90 -5.42 2.28
CA ARG A 19 -15.81 -4.65 2.89
C ARG A 19 -15.72 -4.83 4.40
N TRP A 20 -16.86 -4.86 5.08
CA TRP A 20 -16.90 -5.11 6.52
C TRP A 20 -16.41 -6.52 6.86
N GLN A 21 -16.81 -7.55 6.10
CA GLN A 21 -16.35 -8.92 6.27
C GLN A 21 -14.84 -9.03 6.03
N LEU A 22 -14.31 -8.37 5.00
CA LEU A 22 -12.89 -8.35 4.73
C LEU A 22 -12.11 -7.73 5.90
N ALA A 23 -12.56 -6.58 6.42
CA ALA A 23 -11.95 -5.94 7.57
C ALA A 23 -12.05 -6.80 8.84
N ASN A 24 -13.17 -7.50 9.05
CA ASN A 24 -13.35 -8.42 10.17
C ASN A 24 -12.35 -9.58 10.12
N ASN A 25 -12.15 -10.18 8.95
CA ASN A 25 -11.18 -11.26 8.77
C ASN A 25 -9.76 -10.78 9.06
N LEU A 26 -9.38 -9.60 8.55
CA LEU A 26 -8.06 -9.03 8.78
C LEU A 26 -7.83 -8.70 10.26
N VAL A 27 -8.80 -8.07 10.94
CA VAL A 27 -8.71 -7.75 12.38
C VAL A 27 -8.57 -9.02 13.22
N ASN A 28 -9.30 -10.08 12.89
CA ASN A 28 -9.20 -11.36 13.58
C ASN A 28 -7.84 -12.03 13.35
N GLN A 29 -7.34 -12.04 12.13
CA GLN A 29 -6.00 -12.56 11.79
C GLN A 29 -4.90 -11.78 12.53
N THR A 30 -4.96 -10.46 12.51
CA THR A 30 -4.03 -9.58 13.23
C THR A 30 -4.05 -9.87 14.74
N SER A 31 -5.24 -10.09 15.31
CA SER A 31 -5.38 -10.43 16.73
C SER A 31 -4.74 -11.78 17.07
N GLN A 32 -4.85 -12.77 16.19
CA GLN A 32 -4.18 -14.07 16.35
C GLN A 32 -2.65 -13.95 16.23
N ASN A 33 -2.16 -13.22 15.24
CA ASN A 33 -0.74 -12.95 15.06
C ASN A 33 -0.16 -12.22 16.28
N TRP A 34 -0.94 -11.29 16.86
CA TRP A 34 -0.56 -10.58 18.07
C TRP A 34 -0.40 -11.52 19.27
N VAL A 35 -1.27 -12.49 19.46
CA VAL A 35 -1.14 -13.49 20.53
C VAL A 35 0.16 -14.27 20.39
N THR A 36 0.52 -14.66 19.17
CA THR A 36 1.80 -15.33 18.88
C THR A 36 3.00 -14.42 19.20
N ALA A 37 2.94 -13.15 18.82
CA ALA A 37 4.00 -12.18 19.08
C ALA A 37 4.20 -11.85 20.57
N ILE A 38 3.13 -11.86 21.36
CA ILE A 38 3.25 -11.70 22.82
C ILE A 38 4.16 -12.78 23.41
N ALA A 39 4.04 -14.01 22.94
CA ALA A 39 4.90 -15.11 23.36
C ALA A 39 6.37 -14.91 22.97
N THR A 40 6.65 -14.17 21.90
CA THR A 40 8.00 -13.88 21.37
C THR A 40 8.66 -12.61 21.94
N ARG A 41 8.00 -11.85 22.84
CA ARG A 41 8.53 -10.64 23.51
C ARG A 41 8.84 -9.48 22.57
N ALA A 42 7.95 -9.16 21.63
CA ALA A 42 8.09 -8.01 20.73
C ALA A 42 8.38 -6.68 21.48
N ALA A 43 9.37 -5.93 21.00
CA ALA A 43 9.85 -4.69 21.64
C ALA A 43 8.77 -3.60 21.75
N ASN A 44 7.88 -3.48 20.77
CA ASN A 44 6.83 -2.44 20.71
C ASN A 44 5.44 -2.94 21.14
N ARG A 45 5.40 -3.90 22.04
CA ARG A 45 4.18 -4.61 22.48
C ARG A 45 2.99 -3.70 22.77
N GLN A 46 3.19 -2.64 23.55
CA GLN A 46 2.08 -1.75 23.95
C GLN A 46 1.49 -1.00 22.75
N SER A 47 2.35 -0.51 21.87
CA SER A 47 1.92 0.21 20.67
C SER A 47 1.10 -0.69 19.72
N ILE A 48 1.56 -1.92 19.50
CA ILE A 48 0.87 -2.90 18.64
C ILE A 48 -0.46 -3.29 19.27
N SER A 49 -0.49 -3.58 20.58
CA SER A 49 -1.73 -3.90 21.30
C SER A 49 -2.77 -2.78 21.19
N ASN A 50 -2.34 -1.53 21.31
CA ASN A 50 -3.23 -0.39 21.17
C ASN A 50 -3.83 -0.31 19.75
N LEU A 51 -3.03 -0.56 18.70
CA LEU A 51 -3.53 -0.56 17.31
C LEU A 51 -4.54 -1.68 17.06
N VAL A 52 -4.28 -2.89 17.58
CA VAL A 52 -5.23 -4.01 17.50
C VAL A 52 -6.55 -3.67 18.19
N ASN A 53 -6.48 -3.12 19.41
CA ASN A 53 -7.67 -2.73 20.16
C ASN A 53 -8.46 -1.64 19.43
N VAL A 54 -7.79 -0.64 18.85
CA VAL A 54 -8.44 0.42 18.07
C VAL A 54 -9.08 -0.17 16.81
N ALA A 55 -8.45 -1.12 16.14
CA ALA A 55 -9.02 -1.80 14.97
C ALA A 55 -10.30 -2.56 15.34
N GLN A 56 -10.26 -3.34 16.43
CA GLN A 56 -11.42 -4.09 16.95
C GLN A 56 -12.57 -3.15 17.33
N GLN A 57 -12.29 -2.08 18.07
CA GLN A 57 -13.32 -1.11 18.46
C GLN A 57 -13.93 -0.41 17.24
N THR A 58 -13.08 0.03 16.29
CA THR A 58 -13.54 0.68 15.06
C THR A 58 -14.44 -0.24 14.24
N LEU A 59 -14.13 -1.54 14.21
CA LEU A 59 -14.95 -2.52 13.51
C LEU A 59 -16.29 -2.77 14.24
N ALA A 60 -16.27 -2.84 15.56
CA ALA A 60 -17.49 -2.96 16.39
C ALA A 60 -18.40 -1.75 16.20
N ASP A 61 -17.82 -0.55 16.10
CA ASP A 61 -18.59 0.69 15.85
C ASP A 61 -19.21 0.74 14.45
N ALA A 62 -18.68 -0.01 13.48
CA ALA A 62 -19.23 -0.10 12.12
C ALA A 62 -20.53 -0.93 12.06
N GLU A 63 -20.72 -1.90 12.95
CA GLU A 63 -21.86 -2.82 12.92
C GLU A 63 -23.21 -2.12 13.11
N PRO A 64 -23.42 -1.24 14.12
CA PRO A 64 -24.69 -0.52 14.28
C PRO A 64 -24.97 0.43 13.09
N MET A 65 -23.93 1.01 12.46
CA MET A 65 -24.09 1.85 11.27
C MET A 65 -24.62 1.03 10.09
N PHE A 66 -24.09 -0.17 9.89
CA PHE A 66 -24.57 -1.10 8.86
C PHE A 66 -26.04 -1.50 9.11
N ARG A 67 -26.39 -1.81 10.36
CA ARG A 67 -27.75 -2.19 10.74
C ARG A 67 -28.74 -1.04 10.52
N SER A 68 -28.35 0.20 10.77
CA SER A 68 -29.17 1.40 10.51
C SER A 68 -29.28 1.78 9.04
N GLY A 69 -28.49 1.14 8.15
CA GLY A 69 -28.45 1.44 6.72
C GLY A 69 -27.55 2.63 6.34
N ASP A 70 -26.73 3.12 7.27
CA ASP A 70 -25.70 4.15 6.97
C ASP A 70 -24.50 3.50 6.31
N ILE A 71 -24.64 3.29 4.99
CA ILE A 71 -23.64 2.61 4.14
C ILE A 71 -22.31 3.36 4.09
N ASP A 72 -22.37 4.69 3.99
CA ASP A 72 -21.16 5.52 3.86
C ASP A 72 -20.31 5.48 5.13
N SER A 73 -20.95 5.59 6.30
CA SER A 73 -20.26 5.47 7.58
C SER A 73 -19.71 4.06 7.78
N THR A 74 -20.46 3.03 7.42
CA THR A 74 -20.01 1.64 7.47
C THR A 74 -18.74 1.43 6.64
N LEU A 75 -18.72 1.91 5.40
CA LEU A 75 -17.56 1.81 4.51
C LEU A 75 -16.34 2.56 5.06
N ARG A 76 -16.55 3.78 5.59
CA ARG A 76 -15.47 4.56 6.22
C ARG A 76 -14.89 3.86 7.43
N MET A 77 -15.72 3.33 8.30
CA MET A 77 -15.28 2.64 9.53
C MET A 77 -14.60 1.32 9.21
N ALA A 78 -15.12 0.53 8.26
CA ALA A 78 -14.48 -0.71 7.83
C ALA A 78 -13.08 -0.45 7.24
N ARG A 79 -12.92 0.57 6.38
CA ARG A 79 -11.61 0.98 5.84
C ARG A 79 -10.65 1.45 6.93
N ARG A 80 -11.17 2.14 7.94
CA ARG A 80 -10.36 2.61 9.08
C ARG A 80 -9.89 1.46 9.95
N ALA A 81 -10.76 0.48 10.23
CA ALA A 81 -10.40 -0.73 10.97
C ALA A 81 -9.32 -1.54 10.23
N ASP A 82 -9.50 -1.73 8.93
CA ASP A 82 -8.54 -2.35 8.02
C ASP A 82 -7.16 -1.66 8.09
N ALA A 83 -7.15 -0.32 8.01
CA ALA A 83 -5.92 0.46 8.11
C ALA A 83 -5.20 0.30 9.46
N TRP A 84 -5.93 0.25 10.56
CA TRP A 84 -5.34 0.03 11.88
C TRP A 84 -4.80 -1.39 12.05
N ALA A 85 -5.52 -2.41 11.56
CA ALA A 85 -5.07 -3.79 11.57
C ALA A 85 -3.77 -3.96 10.76
N MET A 86 -3.73 -3.48 9.52
CA MET A 86 -2.52 -3.53 8.70
C MET A 86 -1.36 -2.74 9.33
N ARG A 87 -1.63 -1.62 9.97
CA ARG A 87 -0.58 -0.85 10.66
C ARG A 87 0.00 -1.61 11.85
N SER A 88 -0.83 -2.38 12.56
CA SER A 88 -0.35 -3.23 13.65
C SER A 88 0.51 -4.39 13.14
N GLU A 89 0.14 -5.01 12.01
CA GLU A 89 0.96 -6.02 11.33
C GLU A 89 2.32 -5.47 10.92
N TRP A 90 2.33 -4.27 10.36
CA TRP A 90 3.59 -3.60 10.02
C TRP A 90 4.48 -3.42 11.25
N GLN A 91 3.96 -2.84 12.33
CA GLN A 91 4.75 -2.64 13.56
C GLN A 91 5.21 -3.96 14.18
N LEU A 92 4.40 -5.01 14.06
CA LEU A 92 4.80 -6.35 14.50
C LEU A 92 5.98 -6.88 13.68
N ALA A 93 5.91 -6.77 12.35
CA ALA A 93 6.98 -7.18 11.46
C ALA A 93 8.28 -6.40 11.74
N GLU A 94 8.20 -5.07 11.94
CA GLU A 94 9.34 -4.23 12.33
C GLU A 94 9.96 -4.70 13.67
N ALA A 95 9.14 -5.04 14.65
CA ALA A 95 9.61 -5.48 15.95
C ALA A 95 10.29 -6.86 15.92
N LEU A 96 9.92 -7.72 14.99
CA LEU A 96 10.47 -9.06 14.81
C LEU A 96 11.69 -9.11 13.89
N MET A 97 11.89 -8.07 13.09
CA MET A 97 13.01 -7.93 12.17
C MET A 97 13.78 -6.64 12.46
N PRO A 98 14.63 -6.62 13.51
CA PRO A 98 15.32 -5.40 13.94
C PRO A 98 16.21 -4.78 12.86
N ASP A 99 16.68 -5.56 11.90
CA ASP A 99 17.52 -5.12 10.78
C ASP A 99 16.69 -4.59 9.57
N TRP A 100 15.37 -4.54 9.70
CA TRP A 100 14.50 -4.06 8.63
C TRP A 100 14.68 -2.57 8.36
N PRO A 101 14.86 -2.12 7.12
CA PRO A 101 15.01 -0.70 6.79
C PRO A 101 13.66 0.03 6.93
N GLN A 102 13.42 0.58 8.11
CA GLN A 102 12.11 0.99 8.63
C GLN A 102 11.43 2.18 7.95
N ARG A 103 12.18 3.12 7.33
CA ARG A 103 11.60 4.39 6.87
C ARG A 103 11.11 4.39 5.44
N THR A 104 11.74 3.60 4.59
CA THR A 104 11.54 3.58 3.14
C THR A 104 11.14 2.23 2.60
N SER A 105 10.83 1.27 3.47
CA SER A 105 10.35 -0.05 3.09
C SER A 105 9.11 -0.44 3.86
N SER A 106 8.29 -1.30 3.28
CA SER A 106 7.19 -1.96 3.95
C SER A 106 7.48 -3.45 4.11
N PRO A 107 7.09 -4.06 5.24
CA PRO A 107 7.22 -5.50 5.41
C PRO A 107 6.27 -6.27 4.48
N PRO A 108 6.53 -7.55 4.28
CA PRO A 108 5.58 -8.43 3.60
C PRO A 108 4.30 -8.58 4.41
N ILE A 109 3.17 -8.58 3.72
CA ILE A 109 1.86 -8.85 4.30
C ILE A 109 1.65 -10.37 4.39
N GLU A 110 0.97 -10.82 5.45
CA GLU A 110 0.36 -12.16 5.56
C GLU A 110 1.31 -13.32 5.90
N ILE A 111 2.47 -13.06 6.48
CA ILE A 111 3.35 -14.13 6.93
C ILE A 111 3.40 -14.14 8.45
N GLY A 112 3.18 -15.28 9.05
CA GLY A 112 3.32 -15.49 10.50
C GLY A 112 4.73 -15.15 10.99
N ALA A 113 4.82 -14.62 12.19
CA ALA A 113 6.06 -14.04 12.76
C ALA A 113 7.28 -14.96 12.72
N ALA A 114 7.11 -16.27 12.91
CA ALA A 114 8.20 -17.25 12.86
C ALA A 114 8.68 -17.53 11.43
N GLU A 115 7.79 -17.41 10.45
CA GLU A 115 8.07 -17.65 9.05
C GLU A 115 8.76 -16.47 8.39
N ILE A 116 8.54 -15.25 8.88
CA ILE A 116 9.15 -14.02 8.37
C ILE A 116 10.68 -14.12 8.37
N GLN A 117 11.29 -14.55 9.46
CA GLN A 117 12.76 -14.63 9.56
C GLN A 117 13.36 -15.70 8.65
N ALA A 118 12.71 -16.86 8.51
CA ALA A 118 13.23 -17.96 7.72
C ALA A 118 13.07 -17.74 6.21
N ILE A 119 11.94 -17.17 5.79
CA ILE A 119 11.59 -17.02 4.37
C ILE A 119 12.10 -15.69 3.80
N TRP A 120 11.98 -14.60 4.56
CA TRP A 120 12.22 -13.26 4.04
C TRP A 120 13.65 -12.76 4.17
N ARG A 121 14.42 -13.29 5.13
CA ARG A 121 15.83 -12.91 5.27
C ARG A 121 16.64 -13.21 4.01
N PRO A 122 16.51 -14.40 3.38
CA PRO A 122 17.14 -14.67 2.08
C PRO A 122 16.60 -13.78 0.95
N LEU A 123 15.32 -13.35 1.01
CA LEU A 123 14.71 -12.49 0.01
C LEU A 123 15.15 -11.03 0.07
N MET A 124 15.80 -10.61 1.15
CA MET A 124 16.38 -9.26 1.27
C MET A 124 17.69 -9.14 0.51
N ASP A 125 18.33 -10.27 0.16
CA ASP A 125 19.51 -10.31 -0.68
C ASP A 125 19.12 -10.05 -2.15
N ASP A 126 19.94 -9.30 -2.91
CA ASP A 126 19.64 -8.95 -4.30
C ASP A 126 19.75 -10.16 -5.26
N ALA A 127 20.36 -11.25 -4.78
CA ALA A 127 20.63 -12.47 -5.53
C ALA A 127 19.38 -13.23 -5.83
N GLY A 128 18.51 -13.38 -6.43
CA GLY A 128 17.32 -14.22 -6.61
C GLY A 128 16.12 -13.46 -7.10
N TRP A 129 16.20 -12.15 -7.17
CA TRP A 129 15.17 -11.34 -7.80
C TRP A 129 15.28 -11.40 -9.32
N GLY A 130 14.19 -11.77 -9.98
CA GLY A 130 14.12 -11.81 -11.43
C GLY A 130 14.27 -10.44 -12.10
N LYS A 131 14.16 -10.41 -13.42
CA LYS A 131 14.16 -9.16 -14.19
C LYS A 131 12.99 -8.24 -13.78
N ASN A 132 13.13 -6.94 -14.02
CA ASN A 132 12.02 -5.99 -13.89
C ASN A 132 10.90 -6.36 -14.87
N LEU A 133 9.70 -6.56 -14.32
CA LEU A 133 8.49 -6.89 -15.09
C LEU A 133 7.73 -5.64 -15.54
N LEU A 134 7.98 -4.50 -14.89
CA LEU A 134 7.39 -3.21 -15.27
C LEU A 134 8.30 -2.54 -16.33
N THR A 135 8.09 -2.88 -17.58
CA THR A 135 8.96 -2.47 -18.69
C THR A 135 9.03 -0.96 -18.93
N SER A 136 7.98 -0.21 -18.54
CA SER A 136 7.94 1.26 -18.61
C SER A 136 8.36 1.94 -17.31
N GLY A 137 8.95 1.20 -16.38
CA GLY A 137 9.27 1.71 -15.05
C GLY A 137 10.49 2.60 -14.98
N ASN A 138 11.39 2.56 -16.00
CA ASN A 138 12.50 3.51 -16.15
C ASN A 138 12.05 4.92 -16.50
N LEU A 139 10.81 5.12 -16.91
CA LEU A 139 10.19 6.40 -17.21
C LEU A 139 10.89 7.27 -18.26
N ASP A 140 11.75 6.68 -19.10
CA ASP A 140 12.58 7.37 -20.09
C ASP A 140 11.82 7.94 -21.28
N THR A 141 10.64 7.43 -21.57
CA THR A 141 9.87 7.82 -22.75
C THR A 141 8.79 8.85 -22.41
N GLN A 142 8.59 9.85 -23.31
CA GLN A 142 7.59 10.89 -23.08
C GLN A 142 6.14 10.39 -23.16
N ASP A 143 5.86 9.33 -23.91
CA ASP A 143 4.52 8.81 -24.16
C ASP A 143 4.14 7.73 -23.12
N LEU A 144 4.25 8.08 -21.83
CA LEU A 144 4.02 7.18 -20.71
C LEU A 144 2.56 7.15 -20.24
N ILE A 145 1.78 8.18 -20.51
CA ILE A 145 0.44 8.35 -19.95
C ILE A 145 -0.61 7.89 -20.96
N GLY A 146 -1.48 6.96 -20.56
CA GLY A 146 -2.55 6.43 -21.42
C GLY A 146 -3.26 5.24 -20.83
N SER A 147 -4.27 4.69 -21.48
CA SER A 147 -5.16 3.64 -20.96
C SER A 147 -4.44 2.31 -20.68
N GLU A 148 -3.38 1.97 -21.42
CA GLU A 148 -2.55 0.77 -21.22
C GLU A 148 -1.16 1.10 -20.68
N ARG A 149 -1.01 2.28 -20.07
CA ARG A 149 0.21 2.88 -19.60
C ARG A 149 0.01 3.40 -18.19
N TRP A 150 0.86 4.33 -17.79
CA TRP A 150 0.67 5.05 -16.54
C TRP A 150 -0.60 5.90 -16.61
N THR A 151 -1.44 5.82 -15.60
CA THR A 151 -2.66 6.62 -15.49
C THR A 151 -2.49 7.72 -14.45
N PHE A 152 -3.17 8.83 -14.68
CA PHE A 152 -3.11 10.01 -13.85
C PHE A 152 -4.52 10.47 -13.46
N GLY A 153 -4.79 10.43 -12.15
CA GLY A 153 -6.03 10.90 -11.55
C GLY A 153 -5.85 12.18 -10.76
N LYS A 154 -6.79 13.13 -10.88
CA LYS A 154 -6.84 14.36 -10.09
C LYS A 154 -8.02 14.35 -9.14
N ARG A 155 -7.78 14.74 -7.90
CA ARG A 155 -8.82 14.92 -6.86
C ARG A 155 -8.71 16.32 -6.26
N LEU A 156 -9.70 16.75 -5.52
CA LEU A 156 -9.74 18.07 -4.88
C LEU A 156 -9.49 19.24 -5.86
N THR A 157 -10.00 19.13 -7.09
CA THR A 157 -9.74 20.10 -8.18
C THR A 157 -10.28 21.50 -7.90
N ASN A 158 -11.20 21.64 -6.95
CA ASN A 158 -11.71 22.93 -6.47
C ASN A 158 -10.84 23.57 -5.37
N ARG A 159 -9.85 22.85 -4.84
CA ARG A 159 -8.95 23.33 -3.76
C ARG A 159 -7.49 23.38 -4.18
N ALA A 160 -7.13 22.58 -5.19
CA ALA A 160 -5.75 22.46 -5.61
C ALA A 160 -5.62 22.43 -7.13
N ASN A 161 -4.58 23.09 -7.63
CA ASN A 161 -4.07 22.85 -8.98
C ASN A 161 -3.02 21.74 -8.92
N SER A 162 -3.10 20.81 -9.89
CA SER A 162 -2.16 19.69 -9.97
C SER A 162 -1.72 19.45 -11.41
N GLU A 163 -0.44 19.16 -11.56
CA GLU A 163 0.17 18.84 -12.85
C GLU A 163 1.02 17.56 -12.73
N LEU A 164 1.12 16.83 -13.83
CA LEU A 164 2.06 15.74 -14.02
C LEU A 164 2.87 16.02 -15.29
N LEU A 165 4.18 16.02 -15.17
CA LEU A 165 5.10 16.31 -16.25
C LEU A 165 6.10 15.18 -16.40
N HIS A 166 6.40 14.81 -17.63
CA HIS A 166 7.61 14.07 -17.95
C HIS A 166 8.77 15.08 -18.02
N ILE A 167 9.81 14.84 -17.25
CA ILE A 167 11.00 15.70 -17.18
C ILE A 167 12.24 14.96 -17.65
N THR A 168 13.17 15.70 -18.27
CA THR A 168 14.45 15.17 -18.78
C THR A 168 15.66 15.78 -18.07
N ARG A 169 15.42 16.56 -17.02
CA ARG A 169 16.49 17.17 -16.20
C ARG A 169 16.16 16.93 -14.72
N GLY A 170 17.20 16.66 -13.93
CA GLY A 170 17.03 16.36 -12.52
C GLY A 170 16.38 15.00 -12.29
N VAL A 171 16.57 14.08 -13.22
CA VAL A 171 16.25 12.65 -13.14
C VAL A 171 17.24 11.93 -12.23
N TYR A 172 16.88 10.74 -11.77
CA TYR A 172 17.81 9.89 -11.01
C TYR A 172 18.77 9.18 -11.95
N GLU A 173 18.23 8.53 -12.97
CA GLU A 173 18.99 7.79 -13.97
C GLU A 173 18.29 7.90 -15.34
N GLY A 174 18.95 7.55 -16.43
CA GLY A 174 18.34 7.49 -17.76
C GLY A 174 17.99 8.85 -18.36
N ALA A 175 16.93 8.88 -19.18
CA ALA A 175 16.54 10.01 -20.01
C ALA A 175 15.29 10.77 -19.50
N GLY A 176 14.56 10.22 -18.52
CA GLY A 176 13.32 10.83 -18.05
C GLY A 176 12.86 10.39 -16.68
N ALA A 177 11.96 11.17 -16.11
CA ALA A 177 11.27 10.89 -14.84
C ALA A 177 9.87 11.52 -14.85
N LEU A 178 8.97 11.07 -13.98
CA LEU A 178 7.69 11.69 -13.75
C LEU A 178 7.77 12.67 -12.57
N ARG A 179 7.38 13.93 -12.81
CA ARG A 179 7.25 14.96 -11.76
C ARG A 179 5.79 15.34 -11.60
N ALA A 180 5.26 15.12 -10.40
CA ALA A 180 3.94 15.58 -10.01
C ALA A 180 4.06 16.76 -9.04
N ARG A 181 3.25 17.80 -9.25
CA ARG A 181 3.23 19.01 -8.42
C ARG A 181 1.80 19.35 -8.05
N VAL A 182 1.62 19.76 -6.80
CA VAL A 182 0.34 20.19 -6.24
C VAL A 182 0.51 21.54 -5.56
N THR A 183 -0.32 22.51 -5.94
CA THR A 183 -0.35 23.85 -5.36
C THR A 183 -1.76 24.13 -4.83
N SER A 184 -1.90 24.63 -3.60
CA SER A 184 -3.20 25.07 -3.08
C SER A 184 -3.70 26.26 -3.88
N LEU A 185 -5.02 26.28 -4.16
CA LEU A 185 -5.71 27.42 -4.80
C LEU A 185 -6.20 28.45 -3.77
N THR A 186 -6.12 28.12 -2.49
CA THR A 186 -6.58 28.99 -1.39
C THR A 186 -5.49 29.06 -0.32
N ASP A 187 -5.60 30.02 0.58
CA ASP A 187 -4.74 30.13 1.76
C ASP A 187 -5.01 29.02 2.79
N GLU A 188 -6.14 28.30 2.64
CA GLU A 188 -6.43 27.15 3.47
C GLU A 188 -5.51 25.98 3.11
N PRO A 189 -4.96 25.33 4.13
CA PRO A 189 -4.12 24.18 3.90
C PRO A 189 -4.94 22.99 3.34
N LEU A 190 -4.36 22.31 2.37
CA LEU A 190 -4.94 21.06 1.89
C LEU A 190 -5.02 20.02 3.00
N PRO A 191 -6.07 19.17 3.03
CA PRO A 191 -6.18 18.13 4.03
C PRO A 191 -4.98 17.16 3.94
N GLY A 192 -4.73 16.44 5.02
CA GLY A 192 -3.71 15.41 5.09
C GLY A 192 -4.32 14.01 5.14
N GLY A 193 -3.47 13.01 5.27
CA GLY A 193 -3.88 11.60 5.29
C GLY A 193 -4.54 11.17 3.98
N TYR A 194 -5.25 10.07 4.00
CA TYR A 194 -5.87 9.50 2.79
C TYR A 194 -6.96 10.41 2.19
N GLU A 195 -7.57 11.26 2.96
CA GLU A 195 -8.57 12.24 2.49
C GLU A 195 -7.92 13.41 1.76
N GLY A 196 -6.63 13.60 1.94
CA GLY A 196 -5.83 14.67 1.33
C GLY A 196 -5.16 14.31 0.01
N THR A 197 -5.46 13.17 -0.58
CA THR A 197 -4.95 12.78 -1.89
C THR A 197 -5.43 13.75 -2.96
N VAL A 198 -4.50 14.42 -3.61
CA VAL A 198 -4.77 15.37 -4.71
C VAL A 198 -4.45 14.75 -6.06
N VAL A 199 -3.36 14.01 -6.13
CA VAL A 199 -2.89 13.32 -7.35
C VAL A 199 -2.74 11.85 -7.05
N GLN A 200 -3.20 11.02 -7.99
CA GLN A 200 -2.97 9.59 -8.01
C GLN A 200 -2.31 9.21 -9.33
N ILE A 201 -1.19 8.52 -9.26
CA ILE A 201 -0.48 7.96 -10.41
C ILE A 201 -0.47 6.45 -10.23
N GLN A 202 -0.83 5.71 -11.28
CA GLN A 202 -0.87 4.25 -11.25
C GLN A 202 -0.09 3.70 -12.43
N SER A 203 0.73 2.69 -12.18
CA SER A 203 1.46 1.96 -13.22
C SER A 203 0.53 1.09 -14.08
N PRO A 204 0.99 0.65 -15.25
CA PRO A 204 0.42 -0.51 -15.92
C PRO A 204 0.31 -1.70 -14.97
N SER A 205 -0.59 -2.64 -15.26
CA SER A 205 -0.67 -3.88 -14.51
C SER A 205 0.47 -4.82 -14.86
N VAL A 206 0.91 -5.58 -13.86
CA VAL A 206 1.86 -6.67 -14.01
C VAL A 206 1.25 -7.94 -13.43
N ARG A 207 1.18 -8.99 -14.24
CA ARG A 207 0.68 -10.28 -13.79
C ARG A 207 1.70 -10.98 -12.90
N VAL A 208 1.31 -11.29 -11.68
CA VAL A 208 2.12 -11.98 -10.69
C VAL A 208 1.50 -13.34 -10.40
N PRO A 209 2.26 -14.45 -10.54
CA PRO A 209 1.76 -15.79 -10.22
C PRO A 209 1.48 -15.97 -8.73
N ALA A 210 0.55 -16.89 -8.41
CA ALA A 210 0.25 -17.28 -7.03
C ALA A 210 1.50 -17.80 -6.30
N GLY A 211 1.57 -17.55 -4.99
CA GLY A 211 2.64 -18.01 -4.10
C GLY A 211 3.98 -17.31 -4.28
N ARG A 212 4.07 -16.29 -5.13
CA ARG A 212 5.36 -15.60 -5.39
C ARG A 212 5.53 -14.39 -4.48
N ALA A 213 6.77 -14.24 -3.98
CA ALA A 213 7.20 -12.99 -3.36
C ALA A 213 7.50 -11.93 -4.43
N VAL A 214 7.14 -10.70 -4.13
CA VAL A 214 7.29 -9.54 -5.02
C VAL A 214 8.07 -8.46 -4.28
N ARG A 215 9.04 -7.86 -4.97
CA ARG A 215 9.72 -6.63 -4.56
C ARG A 215 9.39 -5.51 -5.54
N ILE A 216 8.99 -4.39 -4.99
CA ILE A 216 8.71 -3.18 -5.74
C ILE A 216 9.68 -2.12 -5.25
N ASP A 217 10.48 -1.57 -6.12
CA ASP A 217 11.41 -0.47 -5.83
C ASP A 217 11.01 0.77 -6.62
N ALA A 218 11.27 1.95 -6.07
CA ALA A 218 11.18 3.21 -6.80
C ALA A 218 12.20 4.21 -6.24
N LYS A 219 12.77 5.01 -7.10
CA LYS A 219 13.54 6.20 -6.70
C LYS A 219 12.60 7.39 -6.64
N VAL A 220 12.57 8.06 -5.50
CA VAL A 220 11.68 9.21 -5.31
C VAL A 220 12.43 10.38 -4.68
N ARG A 221 12.03 11.58 -5.04
CA ARG A 221 12.47 12.83 -4.43
C ARG A 221 11.25 13.68 -4.14
N THR A 222 11.20 14.31 -2.95
CA THR A 222 10.08 15.13 -2.52
C THR A 222 10.53 16.53 -2.10
N LEU A 223 9.68 17.52 -2.37
CA LEU A 223 9.94 18.93 -2.05
C LEU A 223 8.64 19.63 -1.65
N GLY A 224 8.73 20.51 -0.65
CA GLY A 224 7.67 21.46 -0.33
C GLY A 224 6.48 20.90 0.45
N PHE A 225 6.52 19.68 0.95
CA PHE A 225 5.49 19.16 1.87
C PHE A 225 5.71 19.73 3.27
N GLY A 226 4.78 20.59 3.71
CA GLY A 226 4.97 21.37 4.94
C GLY A 226 4.40 20.74 6.22
N ARG A 227 3.65 19.62 6.14
CA ARG A 227 2.97 19.04 7.30
C ARG A 227 3.32 17.56 7.50
N PRO A 228 3.33 17.05 8.75
CA PRO A 228 3.77 15.68 9.07
C PRO A 228 2.98 14.57 8.38
N HIS A 229 1.73 14.84 8.00
CA HIS A 229 0.83 13.87 7.35
C HIS A 229 0.67 14.13 5.85
N GLN A 230 1.49 15.01 5.27
CA GLN A 230 1.59 15.27 3.83
C GLN A 230 2.86 14.63 3.27
N GLY A 231 2.84 14.30 2.00
CA GLY A 231 3.97 13.68 1.34
C GLY A 231 3.59 12.90 0.09
N LEU A 232 4.54 12.10 -0.38
CA LEU A 232 4.33 11.10 -1.42
C LEU A 232 4.08 9.74 -0.76
N LEU A 233 2.89 9.17 -0.95
CA LEU A 233 2.56 7.80 -0.54
C LEU A 233 2.78 6.87 -1.73
N MET A 234 3.66 5.88 -1.56
CA MET A 234 3.84 4.77 -2.50
C MET A 234 3.20 3.51 -1.91
N TYR A 235 2.39 2.83 -2.70
CA TYR A 235 1.75 1.57 -2.32
C TYR A 235 1.45 0.73 -3.57
N ASP A 236 0.83 -0.40 -3.39
CA ASP A 236 0.47 -1.34 -4.45
C ASP A 236 -0.93 -1.93 -4.25
N SER A 237 -1.46 -2.61 -5.27
CA SER A 237 -2.82 -3.17 -5.24
C SER A 237 -3.00 -4.36 -4.29
N ILE A 238 -1.92 -5.01 -3.83
CA ILE A 238 -1.98 -6.09 -2.82
C ILE A 238 -2.12 -5.46 -1.43
N GLY A 239 -1.20 -4.57 -1.05
CA GLY A 239 -1.13 -3.98 0.28
C GLY A 239 -2.08 -2.82 0.51
N GLY A 240 -2.45 -2.13 -0.55
CA GLY A 240 -3.25 -0.90 -0.44
C GLY A 240 -2.51 0.23 0.29
N GLN A 241 -3.20 1.36 0.46
CA GLN A 241 -2.67 2.54 1.14
C GLN A 241 -2.16 2.27 2.57
N PRO A 242 -2.84 1.44 3.40
CA PRO A 242 -2.40 1.20 4.78
C PRO A 242 -1.01 0.57 4.90
N MET A 243 -0.62 -0.23 3.90
CA MET A 243 0.69 -0.88 3.84
C MET A 243 1.68 -0.13 2.93
N GLY A 244 1.34 1.07 2.53
CA GLY A 244 2.21 1.96 1.77
C GLY A 244 3.25 2.65 2.64
N VAL A 245 4.27 3.21 1.98
CA VAL A 245 5.30 4.03 2.59
C VAL A 245 5.04 5.49 2.24
N LEU A 246 4.91 6.34 3.27
CA LEU A 246 4.73 7.78 3.12
C LEU A 246 6.06 8.49 3.31
N ILE A 247 6.58 9.08 2.23
CA ILE A 247 7.76 9.93 2.23
C ILE A 247 7.30 11.36 2.54
N ARG A 248 7.75 11.89 3.68
CA ARG A 248 7.31 13.17 4.23
C ARG A 248 8.33 14.27 4.00
N GLY A 249 7.83 15.50 3.95
CA GLY A 249 8.68 16.70 3.94
C GLY A 249 9.51 16.82 2.68
N GLN A 250 10.76 17.23 2.86
CA GLN A 250 11.77 17.30 1.81
C GLN A 250 12.69 16.08 1.94
N ALA A 251 12.81 15.34 0.86
CA ALA A 251 13.71 14.20 0.77
C ALA A 251 14.48 14.28 -0.55
N GLU A 252 15.79 14.13 -0.49
CA GLU A 252 16.64 13.86 -1.66
C GLU A 252 16.28 12.49 -2.26
N TRP A 253 16.91 12.11 -3.36
CA TRP A 253 16.67 10.83 -4.00
C TRP A 253 16.79 9.69 -3.00
N THR A 254 15.67 9.04 -2.78
CA THR A 254 15.49 7.99 -1.78
C THR A 254 14.94 6.75 -2.46
N ASN A 255 15.49 5.58 -2.15
CA ASN A 255 14.94 4.33 -2.60
C ASN A 255 13.80 3.90 -1.67
N VAL A 256 12.60 3.76 -2.22
CA VAL A 256 11.43 3.21 -1.52
C VAL A 256 11.23 1.78 -1.99
N ARG A 257 11.00 0.87 -1.04
CA ARG A 257 10.91 -0.56 -1.32
C ARG A 257 9.69 -1.15 -0.64
N LEU A 258 8.89 -1.91 -1.39
CA LEU A 258 7.78 -2.66 -0.87
C LEU A 258 8.02 -4.15 -1.10
N TYR A 259 7.67 -4.97 -0.11
CA TYR A 259 7.68 -6.41 -0.23
C TYR A 259 6.26 -6.95 -0.10
N ARG A 260 5.87 -7.86 -0.98
CA ARG A 260 4.55 -8.47 -1.01
C ARG A 260 4.65 -9.96 -1.28
N GLN A 261 3.61 -10.67 -0.88
CA GLN A 261 3.38 -12.04 -1.30
C GLN A 261 2.06 -12.12 -2.05
N ALA A 262 2.10 -12.62 -3.25
CA ALA A 262 0.91 -12.88 -4.04
C ALA A 262 0.33 -14.25 -3.64
N ILE A 263 -0.69 -14.29 -2.78
CA ILE A 263 -1.33 -15.55 -2.34
C ILE A 263 -2.02 -16.24 -3.50
N LYS A 264 -2.66 -15.46 -4.36
CA LYS A 264 -3.28 -15.91 -5.60
C LYS A 264 -2.69 -15.17 -6.78
N GLU A 265 -2.84 -15.71 -7.97
CA GLU A 265 -2.50 -14.98 -9.19
C GLU A 265 -3.25 -13.64 -9.20
N THR A 266 -2.52 -12.57 -9.43
CA THR A 266 -3.06 -11.21 -9.36
C THR A 266 -2.43 -10.28 -10.40
N GLU A 267 -3.23 -9.30 -10.83
CA GLU A 267 -2.76 -8.14 -11.57
C GLU A 267 -2.32 -7.07 -10.56
N LEU A 268 -1.03 -6.81 -10.50
CA LEU A 268 -0.44 -5.88 -9.56
C LEU A 268 -0.17 -4.53 -10.22
N HIS A 269 -0.60 -3.46 -9.55
CA HIS A 269 -0.30 -2.08 -9.89
C HIS A 269 0.52 -1.43 -8.80
N VAL A 270 1.46 -0.57 -9.19
CA VAL A 270 2.16 0.34 -8.27
C VAL A 270 1.47 1.69 -8.31
N MET A 271 1.15 2.25 -7.15
CA MET A 271 0.46 3.51 -7.01
C MET A 271 1.29 4.53 -6.25
N PHE A 272 1.22 5.78 -6.70
CA PHE A 272 1.78 6.93 -6.01
C PHE A 272 0.68 7.98 -5.80
N GLU A 273 0.57 8.47 -4.58
CA GLU A 273 -0.39 9.53 -4.25
C GLU A 273 0.33 10.71 -3.62
N LEU A 274 0.10 11.90 -4.17
CA LEU A 274 0.49 13.13 -3.51
C LEU A 274 -0.61 13.55 -2.54
N ILE A 275 -0.25 13.58 -1.26
CA ILE A 275 -1.13 13.95 -0.16
C ILE A 275 -0.76 15.36 0.30
N GLY A 276 -1.67 16.31 0.11
CA GLY A 276 -1.41 17.71 0.39
C GLY A 276 -0.70 18.45 -0.74
N GLY A 277 -0.09 19.62 -0.42
CA GLY A 277 0.65 20.45 -1.37
C GLY A 277 2.14 20.17 -1.34
N GLY A 278 2.76 20.13 -2.52
CA GLY A 278 4.18 19.84 -2.68
C GLY A 278 4.51 19.29 -4.06
N GLU A 279 5.72 18.81 -4.21
CA GLU A 279 6.25 18.23 -5.44
C GLU A 279 6.90 16.89 -5.15
N ALA A 280 6.68 15.92 -6.04
CA ALA A 280 7.39 14.64 -6.03
C ALA A 280 7.90 14.31 -7.41
N THR A 281 9.13 13.82 -7.48
CA THR A 281 9.72 13.23 -8.68
C THR A 281 9.88 11.74 -8.45
N ILE A 282 9.45 10.94 -9.42
CA ILE A 282 9.44 9.47 -9.40
C ILE A 282 10.30 9.00 -10.56
N ASP A 283 11.15 8.02 -10.31
CA ASP A 283 12.05 7.44 -11.30
C ASP A 283 12.37 5.99 -10.95
N GLU A 284 12.88 5.23 -11.92
CA GLU A 284 13.35 3.84 -11.76
C GLU A 284 12.39 2.96 -10.94
N VAL A 285 11.13 2.84 -11.42
CA VAL A 285 10.14 1.97 -10.78
C VAL A 285 10.34 0.54 -11.26
N GLU A 286 10.65 -0.35 -10.34
CA GLU A 286 10.90 -1.75 -10.63
C GLU A 286 9.88 -2.64 -9.91
N LEU A 287 9.44 -3.68 -10.58
CA LEU A 287 8.67 -4.77 -10.02
C LEU A 287 9.36 -6.09 -10.37
N ARG A 288 9.86 -6.77 -9.36
CA ARG A 288 10.59 -8.02 -9.51
C ARG A 288 9.94 -9.13 -8.71
N VAL A 289 9.90 -10.33 -9.27
CA VAL A 289 9.39 -11.54 -8.61
C VAL A 289 10.57 -12.39 -8.18
N TRP A 290 10.51 -12.93 -6.97
CA TRP A 290 11.50 -13.87 -6.46
C TRP A 290 11.48 -15.15 -7.29
N GLN A 291 12.64 -15.50 -7.80
CA GLN A 291 12.89 -16.73 -8.54
C GLN A 291 13.94 -17.52 -7.74
N PRO A 292 13.53 -18.45 -6.86
CA PRO A 292 14.50 -19.29 -6.19
C PRO A 292 15.29 -20.06 -7.26
N ASP A 293 16.60 -20.22 -7.02
CA ASP A 293 17.43 -21.07 -7.87
C ASP A 293 16.73 -22.41 -8.08
N ALA A 294 16.76 -22.94 -9.30
CA ALA A 294 16.12 -24.19 -9.66
C ALA A 294 16.58 -25.38 -8.79
N ASN A 295 17.65 -25.23 -8.00
CA ASN A 295 18.21 -26.18 -7.08
C ASN A 295 17.98 -25.83 -5.60
N ALA A 296 17.34 -24.69 -5.28
CA ALA A 296 16.98 -24.41 -3.91
C ALA A 296 15.74 -25.26 -3.52
N PRO A 297 15.72 -25.93 -2.35
CA PRO A 297 14.52 -26.62 -1.91
C PRO A 297 13.39 -25.59 -1.85
N GLU A 298 12.29 -25.90 -2.50
CA GLU A 298 11.07 -25.08 -2.46
C GLU A 298 10.77 -24.79 -0.98
N PRO A 299 10.68 -23.50 -0.55
CA PRO A 299 10.29 -23.23 0.82
C PRO A 299 8.96 -23.92 1.03
N ALA A 300 8.90 -24.81 2.00
CA ALA A 300 7.71 -25.62 2.30
C ALA A 300 6.60 -24.65 2.74
N MET A 301 5.90 -24.08 1.78
CA MET A 301 4.62 -23.43 2.05
C MET A 301 3.65 -24.52 2.46
N ARG A 302 3.39 -24.62 3.77
CA ARG A 302 2.27 -25.40 4.24
C ARG A 302 1.00 -24.79 3.63
N PRO A 303 0.18 -25.56 2.91
CA PRO A 303 -1.14 -25.09 2.56
C PRO A 303 -1.83 -24.71 3.88
N ILE A 304 -2.38 -23.52 3.92
CA ILE A 304 -3.34 -23.15 4.98
C ILE A 304 -4.40 -24.22 4.90
N ALA A 305 -4.49 -25.04 5.95
CA ALA A 305 -5.50 -26.08 6.02
C ALA A 305 -6.85 -25.38 5.80
N ASP A 306 -7.55 -25.78 4.72
CA ASP A 306 -8.94 -25.42 4.56
C ASP A 306 -9.63 -25.83 5.86
N SER A 307 -10.00 -24.83 6.65
CA SER A 307 -10.91 -25.05 7.75
C SER A 307 -12.25 -25.35 7.10
N ASP A 308 -12.55 -26.66 6.97
CA ASP A 308 -13.87 -27.16 6.62
C ASP A 308 -14.95 -26.58 7.54
N PRO A 309 -16.15 -26.39 7.03
CA PRO A 309 -17.24 -25.54 7.52
C PRO A 309 -17.78 -25.85 8.90
#